data_6f5c174553c4d01813352aec1fa538b0
#
_entry.id   6f5c174553c4d01813352aec1fa538b0
#
_cell.length_a   1.000
_cell.length_b   1.000
_cell.length_c   1.000
_cell.angle_alpha   90.00
_cell.angle_beta   90.00
_cell.angle_gamma   90.00
#
_symmetry.space_group_name_H-M   'P 1'
#
loop_
_entity.id
_entity.type
_entity.pdbx_description
1 polymer ?
#
loop_
_entity_poly.entity_id
_entity_poly.type
_entity_poly.pdbx_seq_one_letter_code
_entity_poly.pdbx_strand_id
1 'polypeptide(L)'
;DITLAWSNVLVSKSSIDARKRQVEALNLAYDGVVVEEKLGTRTTLDVINAEQSLLDARTQLASAEREHAYAKFALLATTGELNLIKLNIMSPKTK
;
A
#
# COMPACT_ATOMS: atom_id res chain seq x y z
N ASP A 1 -10.16 10.39 16.55
CA ASP A 1 -9.19 10.19 17.61
C ASP A 1 -7.79 10.00 17.02
N ILE A 2 -6.86 10.77 17.55
CA ILE A 2 -5.50 10.80 17.00
C ILE A 2 -4.78 9.45 17.21
N THR A 3 -5.05 8.78 18.31
CA THR A 3 -4.47 7.47 18.58
C THR A 3 -4.93 6.45 17.54
N LEU A 4 -6.21 6.46 17.22
CA LEU A 4 -6.76 5.57 16.21
C LEU A 4 -6.19 5.90 14.83
N ALA A 5 -6.10 7.17 14.48
CA ALA A 5 -5.54 7.58 13.21
C ALA A 5 -4.08 7.16 13.07
N TRP A 6 -3.30 7.29 14.14
CA TRP A 6 -1.92 6.87 14.17
C TRP A 6 -1.80 5.35 13.96
N SER A 7 -2.65 4.60 14.68
CA SER A 7 -2.70 3.15 14.55
C SER A 7 -3.02 2.71 13.12
N ASN A 8 -3.98 3.39 12.49
CA ASN A 8 -4.34 3.09 11.11
C ASN A 8 -3.18 3.33 10.15
N VAL A 9 -2.39 4.38 10.37
CA VAL A 9 -1.21 4.63 9.55
C VAL A 9 -0.20 3.51 9.70
N LEU A 10 0.04 3.04 10.92
CA LEU A 10 0.99 1.96 11.16
C LEU A 10 0.54 0.65 10.51
N VAL A 11 -0.74 0.33 10.66
CA VAL A 11 -1.31 -0.89 10.07
C VAL A 11 -1.24 -0.84 8.56
N SER A 12 -1.60 0.28 7.95
CA SER A 12 -1.57 0.41 6.49
C SER A 12 -0.14 0.35 5.95
N LYS A 13 0.83 0.87 6.69
CA LYS A 13 2.23 0.77 6.29
C LYS A 13 2.70 -0.68 6.31
N SER A 14 2.35 -1.44 7.35
CA SER A 14 2.66 -2.87 7.43
C SER A 14 2.03 -3.63 6.26
N SER A 15 0.82 -3.28 5.90
CA SER A 15 0.12 -3.89 4.77
C SER A 15 0.87 -3.64 3.46
N ILE A 16 1.35 -2.42 3.25
CA ILE A 16 2.13 -2.09 2.06
C ILE A 16 3.40 -2.93 2.01
N ASP A 17 4.12 -3.03 3.12
CA ASP A 17 5.36 -3.80 3.16
C ASP A 17 5.12 -5.26 2.81
N ALA A 18 4.04 -5.85 3.34
CA ALA A 18 3.67 -7.23 3.04
C ALA A 18 3.30 -7.39 1.56
N ARG A 19 2.54 -6.44 1.00
CA ARG A 19 2.16 -6.49 -0.42
C ARG A 19 3.36 -6.32 -1.33
N LYS A 20 4.31 -5.47 -0.97
CA LYS A 20 5.55 -5.30 -1.75
C LYS A 20 6.35 -6.60 -1.81
N ARG A 21 6.49 -7.28 -0.67
CA ARG A 21 7.18 -8.57 -0.64
C ARG A 21 6.46 -9.60 -1.51
N GLN A 22 5.14 -9.60 -1.50
CA GLN A 22 4.35 -10.49 -2.32
C GLN A 22 4.59 -10.23 -3.81
N VAL A 23 4.60 -8.96 -4.22
CA VAL A 23 4.87 -8.58 -5.62
C VAL A 23 6.26 -9.03 -6.03
N GLU A 24 7.27 -8.80 -5.18
CA GLU A 24 8.63 -9.23 -5.49
C GLU A 24 8.73 -10.75 -5.67
N ALA A 25 8.10 -11.51 -4.78
CA ALA A 25 8.11 -12.95 -4.86
C ALA A 25 7.43 -13.45 -6.12
N LEU A 26 6.28 -12.88 -6.47
CA LEU A 26 5.56 -13.26 -7.68
C LEU A 26 6.27 -12.83 -8.95
N ASN A 27 6.99 -11.71 -8.90
CA ASN A 27 7.79 -11.26 -10.03
C ASN A 27 8.92 -12.25 -10.31
N LEU A 28 9.60 -12.70 -9.27
CA LEU A 28 10.64 -13.74 -9.42
C LEU A 28 10.06 -15.04 -9.95
N ALA A 29 8.91 -15.44 -9.44
CA ALA A 29 8.22 -16.65 -9.90
C ALA A 29 7.84 -16.53 -11.37
N TYR A 30 7.35 -15.36 -11.78
CA TYR A 30 6.98 -15.12 -13.17
C TYR A 30 8.20 -15.23 -14.07
N ASP A 31 9.34 -14.60 -13.70
CA ASP A 31 10.56 -14.67 -14.48
C ASP A 31 11.04 -16.11 -14.63
N GLY A 32 10.93 -16.91 -13.56
CA GLY A 32 11.27 -18.33 -13.60
C GLY A 32 10.39 -19.11 -14.55
N VAL A 33 9.10 -18.87 -14.53
CA VAL A 33 8.15 -19.55 -15.41
C VAL A 33 8.40 -19.18 -16.88
N VAL A 34 8.74 -17.92 -17.17
CA VAL A 34 9.08 -17.49 -18.53
C VAL A 34 10.31 -18.24 -19.05
N VAL A 35 11.35 -18.37 -18.22
CA VAL A 35 12.56 -19.12 -18.60
C VAL A 35 12.22 -20.59 -18.85
N GLU A 36 11.44 -21.19 -17.94
CA GLU A 36 11.04 -22.59 -18.07
C GLU A 36 10.19 -22.83 -19.31
N GLU A 37 9.35 -21.88 -19.68
CA GLU A 37 8.55 -21.99 -20.90
C GLU A 37 9.45 -21.99 -22.14
N LYS A 38 10.48 -21.14 -22.15
CA LYS A 38 11.44 -21.10 -23.25
C LYS A 38 12.23 -22.40 -23.36
N LEU A 39 12.45 -23.08 -22.23
CA LEU A 39 13.14 -24.36 -22.20
C LEU A 39 12.20 -25.52 -22.50
N GLY A 40 10.92 -25.28 -22.65
CA GLY A 40 9.94 -26.30 -22.96
C GLY A 40 9.40 -27.07 -21.77
N THR A 41 9.74 -26.65 -20.54
CA THR A 41 9.27 -27.33 -19.33
C THR A 41 7.97 -26.75 -18.77
N ARG A 42 7.51 -25.63 -19.31
CA ARG A 42 6.25 -25.01 -18.94
C ARG A 42 5.46 -24.64 -20.20
N THR A 43 4.15 -24.48 -20.04
CA THR A 43 3.30 -24.10 -21.15
C THR A 43 3.05 -22.60 -21.17
N THR A 44 2.55 -22.09 -22.30
CA THR A 44 2.15 -20.69 -22.41
C THR A 44 1.06 -20.36 -21.39
N LEU A 45 0.18 -21.31 -21.10
CA LEU A 45 -0.87 -21.11 -20.11
C LEU A 45 -0.26 -20.87 -18.72
N ASP A 46 0.81 -21.58 -18.37
CA ASP A 46 1.50 -21.37 -17.10
C ASP A 46 2.05 -19.95 -17.00
N VAL A 47 2.60 -19.42 -18.10
CA VAL A 47 3.10 -18.03 -18.15
C VAL A 47 1.95 -17.05 -17.95
N ILE A 48 0.83 -17.27 -18.63
CA ILE A 48 -0.35 -16.39 -18.51
C ILE A 48 -0.87 -16.40 -17.07
N ASN A 49 -0.94 -17.57 -16.45
CA ASN A 49 -1.40 -17.69 -15.07
C ASN A 49 -0.46 -16.97 -14.09
N ALA A 50 0.85 -17.08 -14.29
CA ALA A 50 1.83 -16.39 -13.46
C ALA A 50 1.73 -14.88 -13.64
N GLU A 51 1.53 -14.42 -14.88
CA GLU A 51 1.34 -13.01 -15.17
C GLU A 51 0.08 -12.47 -14.48
N GLN A 52 -1.01 -13.22 -14.53
CA GLN A 52 -2.26 -12.82 -13.90
C GLN A 52 -2.08 -12.68 -12.39
N SER A 53 -1.39 -13.63 -11.75
CA SER A 53 -1.11 -13.56 -10.32
C SER A 53 -0.29 -12.34 -9.97
N LEU A 54 0.69 -12.01 -10.80
CA LEU A 54 1.53 -10.84 -10.59
C LEU A 54 0.71 -9.55 -10.72
N LEU A 55 -0.15 -9.46 -11.72
CA LEU A 55 -1.01 -8.31 -11.93
C LEU A 55 -1.97 -8.12 -10.76
N ASP A 56 -2.56 -9.21 -10.26
CA ASP A 56 -3.44 -9.17 -9.11
C ASP A 56 -2.70 -8.64 -7.87
N ALA A 57 -1.47 -9.11 -7.66
CA ALA A 57 -0.66 -8.67 -6.53
C ALA A 57 -0.31 -7.18 -6.65
N ARG A 58 0.00 -6.71 -7.84
CA ARG A 58 0.28 -5.29 -8.08
C ARG A 58 -0.96 -4.43 -7.83
N THR A 59 -2.12 -4.92 -8.22
CA THR A 59 -3.38 -4.23 -7.95
C THR A 59 -3.63 -4.13 -6.46
N GLN A 60 -3.38 -5.20 -5.71
CA GLN A 60 -3.53 -5.19 -4.26
C GLN A 60 -2.55 -4.24 -3.61
N LEU A 61 -1.32 -4.16 -4.12
CA LEU A 61 -0.33 -3.21 -3.62
C LEU A 61 -0.79 -1.77 -3.85
N ALA A 62 -1.28 -1.46 -5.05
CA ALA A 62 -1.79 -0.13 -5.37
C ALA A 62 -2.95 0.25 -4.45
N SER A 63 -3.83 -0.70 -4.15
CA SER A 63 -4.94 -0.49 -3.24
C SER A 63 -4.45 -0.21 -1.82
N ALA A 64 -3.44 -0.97 -1.36
CA ALA A 64 -2.86 -0.77 -0.04
C ALA A 64 -2.16 0.60 0.06
N GLU A 65 -1.50 1.02 -1.01
CA GLU A 65 -0.85 2.33 -1.04
C GLU A 65 -1.89 3.46 -0.96
N ARG A 66 -3.03 3.26 -1.62
CA ARG A 66 -4.12 4.23 -1.57
C ARG A 66 -4.70 4.32 -0.15
N GLU A 67 -4.92 3.18 0.49
CA GLU A 67 -5.41 3.14 1.86
C GLU A 67 -4.45 3.82 2.81
N HIS A 68 -3.15 3.61 2.60
CA HIS A 68 -2.13 4.26 3.42
C HIS A 68 -2.16 5.78 3.24
N ALA A 69 -2.34 6.24 2.00
CA ALA A 69 -2.46 7.67 1.72
C ALA A 69 -3.68 8.27 2.43
N TYR A 70 -4.82 7.58 2.39
CA TYR A 70 -6.01 8.02 3.10
C TYR A 70 -5.78 8.05 4.61
N ALA A 71 -5.10 7.06 5.15
CA ALA A 71 -4.81 7.02 6.58
C ALA A 71 -3.90 8.19 6.99
N LYS A 72 -2.91 8.51 6.17
CA LYS A 72 -2.04 9.66 6.42
C LYS A 72 -2.81 10.97 6.35
N PHE A 73 -3.70 11.11 5.39
CA PHE A 73 -4.55 12.29 5.31
C PHE A 73 -5.44 12.42 6.52
N ALA A 74 -6.02 11.32 6.97
CA ALA A 74 -6.86 11.33 8.16
C ALA A 74 -6.07 11.76 9.39
N LEU A 75 -4.84 11.27 9.52
CA LEU A 75 -3.97 11.66 10.63
C LEU A 75 -3.62 13.14 10.56
N LEU A 76 -3.25 13.62 9.38
CA LEU A 76 -2.92 15.03 9.19
C LEU A 76 -4.12 15.93 9.46
N ALA A 77 -5.30 15.52 9.02
CA ALA A 77 -6.52 16.29 9.27
C ALA A 77 -6.81 16.38 10.77
N THR A 78 -6.66 15.28 11.48
CA THR A 78 -6.85 15.25 12.93
C THR A 78 -5.82 16.16 13.62
N THR A 79 -4.58 16.09 13.22
CA THR A 79 -3.52 16.93 13.76
C THR A 79 -3.76 18.39 13.41
N GLY A 80 -4.19 18.65 12.19
CA GLY A 80 -4.52 20.01 11.76
C GLY A 80 -5.65 20.61 12.55
N GLU A 81 -6.69 19.85 12.83
CA GLU A 81 -7.81 20.30 13.65
C GLU A 81 -7.34 20.66 15.06
N LEU A 82 -6.49 19.83 15.65
CA LEU A 82 -5.94 20.11 16.96
C LEU A 82 -5.11 21.38 16.95
N ASN A 83 -4.32 21.59 15.92
CA ASN A 83 -3.52 22.80 15.79
C ASN A 83 -4.38 24.04 15.67
N LEU A 84 -5.46 23.97 14.88
CA LEU A 84 -6.38 25.10 14.73
C LEU A 84 -7.07 25.43 16.05
N ILE A 85 -7.52 24.44 16.78
CA ILE A 85 -8.14 24.64 18.08
C ILE A 85 -7.15 25.27 19.05
N LYS A 86 -5.94 24.76 19.07
CA LYS A 86 -4.89 25.27 19.94
C LYS A 86 -4.55 26.72 19.62
N LEU A 87 -4.47 27.06 18.33
CA LEU A 87 -4.20 28.42 17.90
C LEU A 87 -5.34 29.36 18.30
N ASN A 88 -6.57 28.93 18.17
CA ASN A 88 -7.72 29.72 18.58
C ASN A 88 -7.72 30.00 20.07
N ILE A 89 -7.30 29.02 20.86
CA ILE A 89 -7.26 29.20 22.31
C ILE A 89 -6.11 30.11 22.71
N MET A 90 -4.96 29.92 22.10
CA MET A 90 -3.76 30.66 22.51
C MET A 90 -3.66 32.03 21.88
N SER A 91 -4.32 32.23 20.76
CA SER A 91 -4.24 33.48 20.02
C SER A 91 -5.62 33.83 19.47
N PRO A 92 -6.54 34.16 20.32
CA PRO A 92 -7.95 34.38 19.91
C PRO A 92 -8.16 35.52 18.94
N LYS A 93 -7.21 36.35 18.74
CA LYS A 93 -7.38 37.41 17.81
C LYS A 93 -6.66 37.24 16.54
N THR A 94 -6.35 36.08 16.17
CA THR A 94 -5.78 35.83 14.88
C THR A 94 -6.76 36.19 13.84
N LYS A 95 -7.68 36.49 13.74
CA LYS A 95 -8.51 36.79 12.66
C LYS A 95 -7.88 37.13 11.37
#